data_b745b8501c266652a754a5dc3aadad99
#
_entry.id   b745b8501c266652a754a5dc3aadad99
#
_cell.length_a   1.000
_cell.length_b   1.000
_cell.length_c   1.000
_cell.angle_alpha   90.00
_cell.angle_beta   90.00
_cell.angle_gamma   90.00
#
_symmetry.space_group_name_H-M   'P 1'
#
loop_
_entity.id
_entity.type
_entity.pdbx_description
1 polymer ?
#
loop_
_entity_poly.entity_id
_entity_poly.type
_entity_poly.pdbx_seq_one_letter_code
_entity_poly.pdbx_strand_id
1 'polypeptide(L)'
;MTRRFLPIALVFAAAIAYPVGVVSGGAPHFPARSDCVHPATKDGEIDAVFGHFDKRSDAAARLRVVLGRGFTGSKIEGDGCGRLKVVVHGIPTLAVGRELAAEARKVGLGVTLERAAP
;
A
#
# COMPACT_ATOMS: atom_id res chain seq x y z
N MET A 1 -1.40 24.99 35.06
CA MET A 1 -1.78 24.43 33.76
C MET A 1 -0.73 24.64 32.68
N THR A 2 -0.11 25.78 32.66
CA THR A 2 0.99 26.07 31.71
C THR A 2 2.16 25.12 31.81
N ARG A 3 2.39 24.54 33.00
CA ARG A 3 3.49 23.58 33.18
C ARG A 3 3.36 22.32 32.35
N ARG A 4 2.15 21.96 31.93
CA ARG A 4 1.92 20.74 31.14
C ARG A 4 2.26 20.93 29.67
N PHE A 5 2.27 22.15 29.21
CA PHE A 5 2.57 22.45 27.80
C PHE A 5 4.06 22.45 27.51
N LEU A 6 4.88 22.90 28.44
CA LEU A 6 6.31 22.96 28.25
C LEU A 6 6.96 21.60 27.95
N PRO A 7 6.67 20.52 28.73
CA PRO A 7 7.21 19.21 28.42
C PRO A 7 6.75 18.67 27.06
N ILE A 8 5.50 18.95 26.70
CA ILE A 8 4.98 18.51 25.41
C ILE A 8 5.71 19.20 24.27
N ALA A 9 5.93 20.49 24.37
CA ALA A 9 6.67 21.25 23.37
C ALA A 9 8.09 20.72 23.18
N LEU A 10 8.76 20.34 24.25
CA LEU A 10 10.10 19.75 24.19
C LEU A 10 10.09 18.40 23.50
N VAL A 11 9.08 17.57 23.74
CA VAL A 11 8.94 16.27 23.10
C VAL A 11 8.75 16.45 21.59
N PHE A 12 7.93 17.39 21.16
CA PHE A 12 7.74 17.66 19.74
C PHE A 12 9.03 18.14 19.08
N ALA A 13 9.78 19.01 19.72
CA ALA A 13 11.03 19.50 19.19
C ALA A 13 12.02 18.34 18.95
N ALA A 14 12.13 17.42 19.92
CA ALA A 14 13.00 16.26 19.79
C ALA A 14 12.52 15.32 18.67
N ALA A 15 11.23 15.10 18.54
CA ALA A 15 10.67 14.24 17.51
C ALA A 15 10.88 14.80 16.10
N ILE A 16 10.85 16.11 15.93
CA ILE A 16 11.13 16.76 14.65
C ILE A 16 12.60 16.66 14.29
N ALA A 17 13.49 16.90 15.24
CA ALA A 17 14.93 16.88 15.01
C ALA A 17 15.44 15.49 14.65
N TYR A 18 14.89 14.46 15.26
CA TYR A 18 15.34 13.09 15.07
C TYR A 18 15.16 12.58 13.64
N PRO A 19 14.01 12.71 12.99
CA PRO A 19 13.85 12.28 11.60
C PRO A 19 14.80 13.00 10.64
N VAL A 20 15.02 14.28 10.84
CA VAL A 20 15.95 15.05 9.99
C VAL A 20 17.36 14.50 10.10
N GLY A 21 17.82 14.17 11.30
CA GLY A 21 19.14 13.58 11.48
C GLY A 21 19.29 12.22 10.80
N VAL A 22 18.25 11.40 10.84
CA VAL A 22 18.26 10.08 10.19
C VAL A 22 18.31 10.22 8.67
N VAL A 23 17.53 11.14 8.11
CA VAL A 23 17.50 11.35 6.66
C VAL A 23 18.84 11.88 6.16
N SER A 24 19.44 12.83 6.86
CA SER A 24 20.72 13.41 6.47
C SER A 24 21.90 12.47 6.71
N GLY A 25 21.71 11.37 7.42
CA GLY A 25 22.75 10.38 7.70
C GLY A 25 23.18 9.54 6.51
N GLY A 26 22.67 9.79 5.31
CA GLY A 26 23.10 9.08 4.12
C GLY A 26 22.65 7.63 4.09
N ALA A 27 21.34 7.39 4.08
CA ALA A 27 20.80 6.05 3.95
C ALA A 27 21.34 5.37 2.68
N PRO A 28 21.63 4.07 2.73
CA PRO A 28 22.11 3.35 1.55
C PRO A 28 21.08 3.41 0.42
N HIS A 29 21.60 3.40 -0.81
CA HIS A 29 20.77 3.47 -2.01
C HIS A 29 20.05 2.14 -2.26
N PHE A 30 18.95 1.94 -1.59
CA PHE A 30 18.01 0.90 -1.97
C PHE A 30 17.04 1.45 -2.99
N PRO A 31 16.58 0.65 -3.95
CA PRO A 31 15.51 1.07 -4.83
C PRO A 31 14.33 1.53 -3.98
N ALA A 32 13.76 2.68 -4.31
CA ALA A 32 12.55 3.12 -3.63
C ALA A 32 11.47 2.07 -3.85
N ARG A 33 10.65 1.79 -2.81
CA ARG A 33 9.58 0.79 -2.93
C ARG A 33 8.57 1.15 -4.00
N SER A 34 8.42 2.44 -4.30
CA SER A 34 7.61 2.93 -5.40
C SER A 34 8.07 2.42 -6.77
N ASP A 35 9.36 2.05 -6.91
CA ASP A 35 9.89 1.51 -8.16
C ASP A 35 9.33 0.12 -8.46
N CYS A 36 8.74 -0.53 -7.48
CA CYS A 36 8.14 -1.85 -7.62
C CYS A 36 6.64 -1.78 -7.93
N VAL A 37 6.07 -0.59 -7.92
CA VAL A 37 4.67 -0.36 -8.24
C VAL A 37 4.61 0.26 -9.62
N HIS A 38 4.03 -0.48 -10.56
CA HIS A 38 3.88 -0.03 -11.93
C HIS A 38 2.39 0.21 -12.21
N PRO A 39 1.92 1.47 -12.21
CA PRO A 39 0.52 1.76 -12.49
C PRO A 39 0.10 1.24 -13.85
N ALA A 40 -1.09 0.68 -13.94
CA ALA A 40 -1.68 0.28 -15.20
C ALA A 40 -2.11 1.52 -15.98
N THR A 41 -1.63 1.65 -17.21
CA THR A 41 -1.91 2.81 -18.05
C THR A 41 -2.70 2.46 -19.32
N LYS A 42 -2.86 1.18 -19.59
CA LYS A 42 -3.56 0.70 -20.79
C LYS A 42 -4.25 -0.62 -20.50
N ASP A 43 -5.19 -0.99 -21.36
CA ASP A 43 -5.87 -2.26 -21.26
C ASP A 43 -4.92 -3.44 -21.46
N GLY A 44 -5.34 -4.60 -21.00
CA GLY A 44 -4.52 -5.80 -20.97
C GLY A 44 -4.09 -6.07 -19.54
N GLU A 45 -3.39 -7.11 -19.31
CA GLU A 45 -2.93 -7.62 -18.01
C GLU A 45 -2.86 -6.59 -16.87
N ILE A 46 -3.98 -6.35 -16.23
CA ILE A 46 -4.12 -5.41 -15.12
C ILE A 46 -4.41 -6.20 -13.86
N ASP A 47 -3.74 -5.82 -12.77
CA ASP A 47 -4.02 -6.35 -11.44
C ASP A 47 -4.68 -5.28 -10.59
N ALA A 48 -5.68 -5.67 -9.82
CA ALA A 48 -6.27 -4.82 -8.79
C ALA A 48 -5.61 -5.15 -7.46
N VAL A 49 -4.92 -4.19 -6.87
CA VAL A 49 -4.12 -4.40 -5.66
C VAL A 49 -4.74 -3.67 -4.48
N PHE A 50 -5.03 -4.41 -3.41
CA PHE A 50 -5.64 -3.90 -2.18
C PHE A 50 -4.63 -3.45 -1.13
N GLY A 51 -3.36 -3.51 -1.43
CA GLY A 51 -2.30 -3.03 -0.57
C GLY A 51 -1.03 -3.85 -0.69
N HIS A 52 0.06 -3.24 -0.25
CA HIS A 52 1.37 -3.86 -0.13
C HIS A 52 1.75 -3.90 1.35
N PHE A 53 2.27 -5.02 1.82
CA PHE A 53 2.51 -5.24 3.24
C PHE A 53 3.90 -5.85 3.46
N ASP A 54 4.57 -5.39 4.51
CA ASP A 54 5.88 -5.94 4.89
C ASP A 54 5.75 -7.27 5.61
N LYS A 55 4.62 -7.49 6.30
CA LYS A 55 4.41 -8.67 7.12
C LYS A 55 3.28 -9.52 6.56
N ARG A 56 3.48 -10.84 6.58
CA ARG A 56 2.45 -11.78 6.13
C ARG A 56 1.18 -11.69 6.98
N SER A 57 1.31 -11.41 8.28
CA SER A 57 0.13 -11.26 9.16
C SER A 57 -0.75 -10.09 8.74
N ASP A 58 -0.15 -8.99 8.31
CA ASP A 58 -0.90 -7.82 7.84
C ASP A 58 -1.57 -8.10 6.50
N ALA A 59 -0.86 -8.76 5.59
CA ALA A 59 -1.43 -9.18 4.31
C ALA A 59 -2.60 -10.15 4.52
N ALA A 60 -2.45 -11.12 5.42
CA ALA A 60 -3.51 -12.09 5.72
C ALA A 60 -4.73 -11.41 6.33
N ALA A 61 -4.53 -10.43 7.21
CA ALA A 61 -5.63 -9.66 7.79
C ALA A 61 -6.38 -8.88 6.70
N ARG A 62 -5.67 -8.24 5.79
CA ARG A 62 -6.28 -7.55 4.66
C ARG A 62 -7.03 -8.50 3.74
N LEU A 63 -6.44 -9.64 3.44
CA LEU A 63 -7.08 -10.65 2.59
C LEU A 63 -8.43 -11.10 3.17
N ARG A 64 -8.49 -11.34 4.49
CA ARG A 64 -9.75 -11.71 5.13
C ARG A 64 -10.82 -10.64 4.97
N VAL A 65 -10.45 -9.38 5.13
CA VAL A 65 -11.38 -8.27 4.94
C VAL A 65 -11.85 -8.20 3.49
N VAL A 66 -10.93 -8.31 2.54
CA VAL A 66 -11.23 -8.24 1.11
C VAL A 66 -12.17 -9.37 0.68
N LEU A 67 -11.87 -10.59 1.10
CA LEU A 67 -12.73 -11.74 0.82
C LEU A 67 -14.12 -11.58 1.46
N GLY A 68 -14.16 -11.08 2.70
CA GLY A 68 -15.42 -10.83 3.40
C GLY A 68 -16.27 -9.74 2.77
N ARG A 69 -15.69 -8.88 1.96
CA ARG A 69 -16.41 -7.83 1.23
C ARG A 69 -16.81 -8.25 -0.18
N GLY A 70 -16.57 -9.50 -0.56
CA GLY A 70 -17.06 -10.08 -1.81
C GLY A 70 -16.03 -10.20 -2.93
N PHE A 71 -14.79 -9.82 -2.71
CA PHE A 71 -13.73 -9.92 -3.74
C PHE A 71 -13.07 -11.30 -3.66
N THR A 72 -13.78 -12.33 -4.07
CA THR A 72 -13.43 -13.73 -3.84
C THR A 72 -12.22 -14.23 -4.63
N GLY A 73 -11.83 -13.52 -5.67
CA GLY A 73 -10.63 -13.86 -6.45
C GLY A 73 -9.33 -13.31 -5.88
N SER A 74 -9.37 -12.70 -4.70
CA SER A 74 -8.20 -12.08 -4.09
C SER A 74 -7.27 -13.10 -3.47
N LYS A 75 -5.97 -12.85 -3.56
CA LYS A 75 -4.94 -13.70 -2.98
C LYS A 75 -3.72 -12.89 -2.59
N ILE A 76 -2.83 -13.50 -1.81
CA ILE A 76 -1.57 -12.89 -1.40
C ILE A 76 -0.48 -13.37 -2.35
N GLU A 77 0.33 -12.43 -2.83
CA GLU A 77 1.50 -12.73 -3.67
C GLU A 77 2.67 -11.84 -3.27
N GLY A 78 3.88 -12.27 -3.60
CA GLY A 78 5.05 -11.42 -3.53
C GLY A 78 4.96 -10.30 -4.57
N ASP A 79 5.39 -9.09 -4.20
CA ASP A 79 5.37 -7.95 -5.12
C ASP A 79 6.67 -7.82 -5.95
N GLY A 80 7.61 -8.72 -5.75
CA GLY A 80 8.90 -8.66 -6.43
C GLY A 80 9.93 -7.77 -5.76
N CYS A 81 9.58 -7.08 -4.70
CA CYS A 81 10.45 -6.14 -3.98
C CYS A 81 10.48 -6.38 -2.47
N GLY A 82 10.28 -7.60 -2.06
CA GLY A 82 10.39 -7.99 -0.66
C GLY A 82 9.14 -7.74 0.16
N ARG A 83 8.04 -7.30 -0.45
CA ARG A 83 6.75 -7.15 0.22
C ARG A 83 5.73 -8.13 -0.34
N LEU A 84 4.62 -8.24 0.37
CA LEU A 84 3.46 -9.03 -0.05
C LEU A 84 2.36 -8.08 -0.49
N LYS A 85 1.61 -8.47 -1.51
CA LYS A 85 0.44 -7.71 -1.95
C LYS A 85 -0.80 -8.59 -1.93
N VAL A 86 -1.95 -7.97 -1.68
CA VAL A 86 -3.26 -8.60 -1.81
C VAL A 86 -3.81 -8.18 -3.17
N VAL A 87 -4.06 -9.13 -4.05
CA VAL A 87 -4.28 -8.85 -5.47
C VAL A 87 -5.38 -9.69 -6.07
N VAL A 88 -6.10 -9.11 -7.03
CA VAL A 88 -7.00 -9.81 -7.96
C VAL A 88 -6.42 -9.67 -9.36
N HIS A 89 -6.15 -10.80 -10.01
CA HIS A 89 -5.63 -10.84 -11.36
C HIS A 89 -6.74 -10.85 -12.42
N GLY A 90 -6.34 -10.63 -13.66
CA GLY A 90 -7.22 -10.86 -14.79
C GLY A 90 -8.23 -9.76 -15.05
N ILE A 91 -7.92 -8.53 -14.71
CA ILE A 91 -8.74 -7.38 -15.06
C ILE A 91 -8.49 -7.05 -16.53
N PRO A 92 -9.47 -7.19 -17.43
CA PRO A 92 -9.21 -7.06 -18.87
C PRO A 92 -9.01 -5.63 -19.34
N THR A 93 -9.71 -4.67 -18.74
CA THR A 93 -9.65 -3.27 -19.17
C THR A 93 -9.52 -2.32 -18.00
N LEU A 94 -9.03 -1.12 -18.26
CA LEU A 94 -8.98 -0.06 -17.24
C LEU A 94 -10.39 0.32 -16.78
N ALA A 95 -11.38 0.28 -17.68
CA ALA A 95 -12.77 0.58 -17.31
C ALA A 95 -13.29 -0.40 -16.26
N VAL A 96 -13.08 -1.70 -16.46
CA VAL A 96 -13.44 -2.74 -15.50
C VAL A 96 -12.68 -2.55 -14.19
N GLY A 97 -11.40 -2.24 -14.28
CA GLY A 97 -10.58 -1.96 -13.10
C GLY A 97 -11.09 -0.79 -12.28
N ARG A 98 -11.49 0.29 -12.93
CA ARG A 98 -12.06 1.46 -12.26
C ARG A 98 -13.41 1.15 -11.61
N GLU A 99 -14.22 0.32 -12.24
CA GLU A 99 -15.49 -0.15 -11.64
C GLU A 99 -15.21 -0.97 -10.38
N LEU A 100 -14.24 -1.87 -10.44
CA LEU A 100 -13.84 -2.65 -9.27
C LEU A 100 -13.33 -1.73 -8.15
N ALA A 101 -12.50 -0.76 -8.50
CA ALA A 101 -11.99 0.20 -7.52
C ALA A 101 -13.11 1.03 -6.89
N ALA A 102 -14.10 1.42 -7.68
CA ALA A 102 -15.26 2.16 -7.18
C ALA A 102 -16.11 1.30 -6.21
N GLU A 103 -16.34 0.04 -6.56
CA GLU A 103 -17.05 -0.90 -5.69
C GLU A 103 -16.30 -1.14 -4.39
N ALA A 104 -14.97 -1.31 -4.47
CA ALA A 104 -14.14 -1.48 -3.30
C ALA A 104 -14.22 -0.26 -2.37
N ARG A 105 -14.19 0.93 -2.94
CA ARG A 105 -14.28 2.17 -2.16
C ARG A 105 -15.60 2.27 -1.40
N LYS A 106 -16.69 1.81 -1.98
CA LYS A 106 -18.00 1.80 -1.30
C LYS A 106 -18.01 0.97 -0.03
N VAL A 107 -17.16 -0.05 0.03
CA VAL A 107 -17.04 -0.91 1.21
C VAL A 107 -15.78 -0.62 2.03
N GLY A 108 -15.18 0.55 1.83
CA GLY A 108 -14.05 1.02 2.64
C GLY A 108 -12.70 0.45 2.26
N LEU A 109 -12.55 -0.09 1.06
CA LEU A 109 -11.28 -0.65 0.58
C LEU A 109 -10.66 0.23 -0.50
N GLY A 110 -9.36 0.50 -0.36
CA GLY A 110 -8.59 1.18 -1.40
C GLY A 110 -8.05 0.17 -2.40
N VAL A 111 -8.10 0.51 -3.68
CA VAL A 111 -7.56 -0.32 -4.76
C VAL A 111 -6.69 0.54 -5.65
N THR A 112 -5.53 0.01 -6.00
CA THR A 112 -4.69 0.56 -7.06
C THR A 112 -4.67 -0.41 -8.22
N LEU A 113 -4.71 0.12 -9.44
CA LEU A 113 -4.60 -0.70 -10.64
C LEU A 113 -3.14 -0.70 -11.05
N GLU A 114 -2.54 -1.87 -11.05
CA GLU A 114 -1.13 -2.07 -11.35
C GLU A 114 -0.98 -2.95 -12.57
N ARG A 115 0.12 -2.74 -13.30
CA ARG A 115 0.45 -3.59 -14.43
C ARG A 115 0.84 -4.98 -13.91
N ALA A 116 0.23 -6.01 -14.48
CA ALA A 116 0.58 -7.38 -14.12
C ALA A 116 2.06 -7.65 -14.44
N ALA A 117 2.72 -8.42 -13.60
CA ALA A 117 4.09 -8.84 -13.83
C ALA A 117 4.15 -9.73 -15.07
N PRO A 118 5.19 -9.59 -15.90
CA PRO A 118 5.35 -10.44 -17.07
C PRO A 118 5.62 -11.91 -16.70
#